data_2b322e3d27f2f7159cc711476e5e6135
#
_entry.id   2b322e3d27f2f7159cc711476e5e6135
#
_cell.length_a   1.000
_cell.length_b   1.000
_cell.length_c   1.000
_cell.angle_alpha   90.00
_cell.angle_beta   90.00
_cell.angle_gamma   90.00
#
_symmetry.space_group_name_H-M   'P 1'
#
loop_
_entity.id
_entity.type
_entity.pdbx_description
1 polymer ?
#
loop_
_entity_poly.entity_id
_entity_poly.type
_entity_poly.pdbx_seq_one_letter_code
_entity_poly.pdbx_strand_id
1 'polypeptide(L)'
;MTVQSLANGFCFGEGARWFEGLVWFSDMLGEAVHTVTLSGEMSTLPLPGHAPSGLGFRPDGTLLIASTQARQVLRYDGENVSVLADLSELVPADLGDMVVDAHGRVYLGSQARTGGVLVRIDTDDSVHVSAGDLDFPNGMVITPDGGTLIVAESTARRLTAFTLDEAGDVHDRRVFADGLDGPPDGMAVDAAGGVWVAMTLAHRFDRILGDGTGVHTVTDRIELDGRTAISCALGGPEDRTLFLLSSTEAYPQRLIGTTLSRLDAVMVDIPAP
;
A
#
# COMPACT_ATOMS: atom_id res chain seq x y z
N MET A 1 -17.31 -14.47 7.26
CA MET A 1 -16.43 -13.55 8.04
C MET A 1 -17.28 -12.36 8.48
N THR A 2 -17.15 -11.88 9.71
CA THR A 2 -17.89 -10.70 10.20
C THR A 2 -16.98 -9.49 10.10
N VAL A 3 -17.39 -8.47 9.35
CA VAL A 3 -16.68 -7.21 9.20
C VAL A 3 -17.13 -6.27 10.34
N GLN A 4 -16.15 -5.69 11.04
CA GLN A 4 -16.36 -4.73 12.12
C GLN A 4 -15.83 -3.36 11.67
N SER A 5 -16.63 -2.29 11.81
CA SER A 5 -16.15 -0.94 11.57
C SER A 5 -15.33 -0.44 12.74
N LEU A 6 -14.12 0.07 12.48
CA LEU A 6 -13.22 0.62 13.48
C LEU A 6 -13.24 2.15 13.47
N ALA A 7 -13.13 2.78 12.29
CA ALA A 7 -13.10 4.23 12.17
C ALA A 7 -13.73 4.70 10.86
N ASN A 8 -14.19 5.95 10.85
CA ASN A 8 -14.72 6.65 9.70
C ASN A 8 -14.49 8.15 9.87
N GLY A 9 -14.94 8.96 8.92
CA GLY A 9 -14.87 10.42 9.06
C GLY A 9 -13.64 11.04 8.41
N PHE A 10 -12.93 10.31 7.54
CA PHE A 10 -11.81 10.79 6.74
C PHE A 10 -12.16 10.77 5.24
N CYS A 11 -11.41 11.54 4.43
CA CYS A 11 -11.77 11.79 3.04
C CYS A 11 -11.41 10.60 2.13
N PHE A 12 -10.13 10.22 2.06
CA PHE A 12 -9.66 9.15 1.20
C PHE A 12 -8.48 8.41 1.85
N GLY A 13 -8.79 7.26 2.46
CA GLY A 13 -7.81 6.44 3.18
C GLY A 13 -6.94 5.62 2.22
N GLU A 14 -5.61 5.72 2.37
CA GLU A 14 -4.58 5.07 1.58
C GLU A 14 -3.46 4.50 2.44
N GLY A 15 -2.63 3.61 1.86
CA GLY A 15 -1.36 3.18 2.44
C GLY A 15 -1.46 2.54 3.81
N ALA A 16 -2.47 1.69 4.04
CA ALA A 16 -2.69 1.04 5.35
C ALA A 16 -1.47 0.24 5.81
N ARG A 17 -1.09 0.38 7.09
CA ARG A 17 -0.01 -0.39 7.73
C ARG A 17 -0.40 -0.73 9.17
N TRP A 18 -0.02 -1.93 9.61
CA TRP A 18 -0.05 -2.29 11.02
C TRP A 18 1.34 -2.12 11.61
N PHE A 19 1.48 -1.26 12.61
CA PHE A 19 2.77 -1.02 13.27
C PHE A 19 2.55 -0.64 14.73
N GLU A 20 3.31 -1.28 15.63
CA GLU A 20 3.29 -1.03 17.09
C GLU A 20 1.88 -1.01 17.72
N GLY A 21 1.02 -1.94 17.31
CA GLY A 21 -0.31 -2.08 17.91
C GLY A 21 -1.35 -1.09 17.37
N LEU A 22 -1.02 -0.35 16.32
CA LEU A 22 -1.89 0.64 15.68
C LEU A 22 -2.05 0.36 14.18
N VAL A 23 -3.21 0.70 13.64
CA VAL A 23 -3.41 0.84 12.20
C VAL A 23 -3.05 2.25 11.80
N TRP A 24 -2.06 2.38 10.93
CA TRP A 24 -1.64 3.63 10.33
C TRP A 24 -2.18 3.72 8.91
N PHE A 25 -2.65 4.88 8.50
CA PHE A 25 -3.05 5.13 7.12
C PHE A 25 -3.00 6.62 6.78
N SER A 26 -2.83 6.92 5.51
CA SER A 26 -2.91 8.27 4.97
C SER A 26 -4.37 8.66 4.71
N ASP A 27 -4.74 9.90 4.99
CA ASP A 27 -5.91 10.56 4.41
C ASP A 27 -5.41 11.56 3.36
N MET A 28 -5.36 11.09 2.11
CA MET A 28 -4.78 11.84 1.00
C MET A 28 -5.39 13.25 0.84
N LEU A 29 -6.71 13.34 0.92
CA LEU A 29 -7.44 14.59 0.74
C LEU A 29 -7.65 15.37 2.06
N GLY A 30 -7.50 14.69 3.19
CA GLY A 30 -7.48 15.30 4.51
C GLY A 30 -6.11 15.85 4.89
N GLU A 31 -5.10 15.67 4.03
CA GLU A 31 -3.72 16.12 4.24
C GLU A 31 -3.18 15.68 5.61
N ALA A 32 -3.35 14.40 5.93
CA ALA A 32 -2.99 13.86 7.23
C ALA A 32 -2.58 12.38 7.17
N VAL A 33 -1.87 11.92 8.19
CA VAL A 33 -1.75 10.50 8.53
C VAL A 33 -2.54 10.26 9.81
N HIS A 34 -3.32 9.20 9.84
CA HIS A 34 -4.08 8.78 11.01
C HIS A 34 -3.52 7.50 11.61
N THR A 35 -3.68 7.38 12.93
CA THR A 35 -3.53 6.11 13.63
C THR A 35 -4.84 5.73 14.28
N VAL A 36 -5.15 4.44 14.29
CA VAL A 36 -6.38 3.92 14.91
C VAL A 36 -6.04 2.72 15.80
N THR A 37 -6.52 2.74 17.04
CA THR A 37 -6.44 1.60 17.96
C THR A 37 -7.50 0.55 17.60
N LEU A 38 -7.38 -0.65 18.13
CA LEU A 38 -8.42 -1.70 17.99
C LEU A 38 -9.75 -1.34 18.66
N SER A 39 -9.77 -0.36 19.57
CA SER A 39 -11.00 0.20 20.16
C SER A 39 -11.60 1.33 19.32
N GLY A 40 -10.96 1.73 18.21
CA GLY A 40 -11.45 2.79 17.32
C GLY A 40 -11.04 4.20 17.72
N GLU A 41 -10.13 4.35 18.69
CA GLU A 41 -9.58 5.67 19.03
C GLU A 41 -8.61 6.12 17.94
N MET A 42 -8.85 7.31 17.38
CA MET A 42 -8.07 7.86 16.26
C MET A 42 -7.22 9.04 16.72
N SER A 43 -5.95 9.06 16.29
CA SER A 43 -5.05 10.21 16.37
C SER A 43 -4.65 10.68 14.99
N THR A 44 -4.21 11.93 14.87
CA THR A 44 -3.95 12.57 13.57
C THR A 44 -2.61 13.31 13.60
N LEU A 45 -1.77 13.04 12.60
CA LEU A 45 -0.60 13.80 12.23
C LEU A 45 -0.95 14.67 11.03
N PRO A 46 -1.14 15.99 11.19
CA PRO A 46 -1.46 16.89 10.08
C PRO A 46 -0.25 17.07 9.17
N LEU A 47 -0.50 17.08 7.85
CA LEU A 47 0.50 17.27 6.79
C LEU A 47 0.00 18.32 5.77
N PRO A 48 -0.20 19.57 6.19
CA PRO A 48 -0.77 20.59 5.34
C PRO A 48 0.10 20.85 4.10
N GLY A 49 -0.54 20.90 2.93
CA GLY A 49 0.12 21.04 1.64
C GLY A 49 0.71 19.75 1.06
N HIS A 50 0.56 18.63 1.75
CA HIS A 50 0.91 17.31 1.26
C HIS A 50 -0.34 16.48 1.01
N ALA A 51 -0.32 15.67 -0.02
CA ALA A 51 -1.34 14.65 -0.29
C ALA A 51 -0.69 13.28 0.01
N PRO A 52 -0.69 12.82 1.29
CA PRO A 52 -0.01 11.58 1.66
C PRO A 52 -0.71 10.37 1.03
N SER A 53 0.07 9.38 0.56
CA SER A 53 -0.42 8.10 0.03
C SER A 53 0.30 6.95 0.73
N GLY A 54 1.27 6.30 0.07
CA GLY A 54 2.00 5.18 0.65
C GLY A 54 2.69 5.49 1.96
N LEU A 55 2.61 4.56 2.90
CA LEU A 55 3.31 4.58 4.18
C LEU A 55 4.28 3.41 4.28
N GLY A 56 5.35 3.59 5.04
CA GLY A 56 6.28 2.52 5.40
C GLY A 56 7.04 2.84 6.68
N PHE A 57 7.47 1.82 7.40
CA PHE A 57 8.28 1.99 8.61
C PHE A 57 9.66 1.39 8.40
N ARG A 58 10.70 2.16 8.71
CA ARG A 58 12.04 1.62 8.85
C ARG A 58 12.17 0.79 10.14
N PRO A 59 13.15 -0.12 10.24
CA PRO A 59 13.34 -0.94 11.45
C PRO A 59 13.57 -0.15 12.75
N ASP A 60 13.99 1.09 12.66
CA ASP A 60 14.18 2.00 13.80
C ASP A 60 12.88 2.72 14.24
N GLY A 61 11.75 2.42 13.58
CA GLY A 61 10.45 3.03 13.85
C GLY A 61 10.17 4.34 13.07
N THR A 62 11.12 4.82 12.28
CA THR A 62 10.91 6.01 11.44
C THR A 62 9.80 5.76 10.43
N LEU A 63 8.74 6.58 10.47
CA LEU A 63 7.67 6.56 9.47
C LEU A 63 8.10 7.30 8.21
N LEU A 64 7.91 6.66 7.08
CA LEU A 64 8.08 7.24 5.75
C LEU A 64 6.72 7.44 5.09
N ILE A 65 6.57 8.56 4.37
CA ILE A 65 5.28 8.99 3.80
C ILE A 65 5.52 9.46 2.36
N ALA A 66 4.83 8.89 1.40
CA ALA A 66 4.81 9.40 0.03
C ALA A 66 3.94 10.67 -0.04
N SER A 67 4.55 11.81 -0.33
CA SER A 67 3.85 13.05 -0.69
C SER A 67 3.61 13.03 -2.20
N THR A 68 2.39 12.64 -2.58
CA THR A 68 2.01 12.20 -3.92
C THR A 68 2.38 13.21 -5.00
N GLN A 69 1.76 14.39 -4.99
CA GLN A 69 1.91 15.42 -6.02
C GLN A 69 3.26 16.16 -5.96
N ALA A 70 3.80 16.34 -4.77
CA ALA A 70 5.12 16.92 -4.59
C ALA A 70 6.24 15.99 -5.08
N ARG A 71 5.92 14.70 -5.26
CA ARG A 71 6.88 13.65 -5.61
C ARG A 71 8.06 13.59 -4.65
N GLN A 72 7.75 13.71 -3.36
CA GLN A 72 8.72 13.67 -2.27
C GLN A 72 8.41 12.51 -1.34
N VAL A 73 9.43 11.93 -0.73
CA VAL A 73 9.28 11.06 0.41
C VAL A 73 9.62 11.86 1.66
N LEU A 74 8.66 11.90 2.57
CA LEU A 74 8.84 12.53 3.88
C LEU A 74 9.23 11.46 4.91
N ARG A 75 9.92 11.87 5.95
CA ARG A 75 10.14 11.08 7.17
C ARG A 75 9.58 11.81 8.38
N TYR A 76 9.00 11.03 9.27
CA TYR A 76 8.55 11.46 10.58
C TYR A 76 9.26 10.65 11.67
N ASP A 77 9.97 11.32 12.57
CA ASP A 77 10.79 10.72 13.62
C ASP A 77 10.09 10.60 14.98
N GLY A 78 8.77 10.88 15.01
CA GLY A 78 7.96 10.94 16.23
C GLY A 78 7.70 12.36 16.71
N GLU A 79 8.47 13.35 16.25
CA GLU A 79 8.32 14.75 16.60
C GLU A 79 8.23 15.67 15.38
N ASN A 80 9.10 15.46 14.39
CA ASN A 80 9.25 16.35 13.25
C ASN A 80 9.06 15.63 11.93
N VAL A 81 8.43 16.34 10.97
CA VAL A 81 8.35 15.91 9.58
C VAL A 81 9.41 16.65 8.77
N SER A 82 10.17 15.92 7.95
CA SER A 82 11.18 16.50 7.06
C SER A 82 11.19 15.74 5.72
N VAL A 83 11.70 16.37 4.67
CA VAL A 83 11.89 15.71 3.36
C VAL A 83 13.09 14.77 3.47
N LEU A 84 12.87 13.48 3.16
CA LEU A 84 13.92 12.48 3.03
C LEU A 84 14.53 12.52 1.64
N ALA A 85 13.67 12.51 0.61
CA ALA A 85 14.09 12.52 -0.79
C ALA A 85 13.13 13.32 -1.66
N ASP A 86 13.66 14.10 -2.60
CA ASP A 86 12.90 14.75 -3.66
C ASP A 86 13.10 13.98 -4.96
N LEU A 87 12.02 13.42 -5.50
CA LEU A 87 12.01 12.58 -6.68
C LEU A 87 11.42 13.29 -7.89
N SER A 88 11.12 14.60 -7.79
CA SER A 88 10.38 15.36 -8.80
C SER A 88 11.04 15.35 -10.19
N GLU A 89 12.38 15.32 -10.22
CA GLU A 89 13.15 15.25 -11.47
C GLU A 89 13.42 13.80 -11.94
N LEU A 90 13.14 12.81 -11.09
CA LEU A 90 13.47 11.42 -11.37
C LEU A 90 12.26 10.60 -11.86
N VAL A 91 11.05 10.92 -11.38
CA VAL A 91 9.86 10.13 -11.66
C VAL A 91 8.90 10.86 -12.63
N PRO A 92 8.27 10.13 -13.57
CA PRO A 92 7.42 10.73 -14.59
C PRO A 92 6.04 11.19 -14.09
N ALA A 93 5.59 10.72 -12.94
CA ALA A 93 4.24 10.98 -12.42
C ALA A 93 4.21 11.00 -10.88
N ASP A 94 3.03 11.22 -10.31
CA ASP A 94 2.77 11.25 -8.89
C ASP A 94 3.22 9.94 -8.19
N LEU A 95 3.61 10.03 -6.93
CA LEU A 95 3.97 8.87 -6.13
C LEU A 95 2.71 8.15 -5.62
N GLY A 96 2.79 6.82 -5.57
CA GLY A 96 1.75 5.97 -5.00
C GLY A 96 2.14 5.31 -3.69
N ASP A 97 1.83 4.02 -3.59
CA ASP A 97 2.16 3.21 -2.41
C ASP A 97 3.65 2.86 -2.35
N MET A 98 4.09 2.41 -1.17
CA MET A 98 5.47 1.97 -0.92
C MET A 98 5.50 0.72 -0.05
N VAL A 99 6.64 0.05 -0.03
CA VAL A 99 6.98 -0.98 0.96
C VAL A 99 8.41 -0.76 1.45
N VAL A 100 8.67 -1.10 2.71
CA VAL A 100 10.01 -1.07 3.30
C VAL A 100 10.43 -2.50 3.61
N ASP A 101 11.64 -2.88 3.19
CA ASP A 101 12.18 -4.20 3.49
C ASP A 101 12.77 -4.31 4.90
N ALA A 102 13.15 -5.52 5.32
CA ALA A 102 13.71 -5.77 6.63
C ALA A 102 15.05 -5.06 6.89
N HIS A 103 15.71 -4.56 5.84
CA HIS A 103 16.94 -3.77 5.94
C HIS A 103 16.70 -2.27 6.04
N GLY A 104 15.45 -1.80 5.82
CA GLY A 104 15.08 -0.39 5.84
C GLY A 104 15.16 0.29 4.47
N ARG A 105 15.33 -0.48 3.38
CA ARG A 105 15.26 0.02 2.01
C ARG A 105 13.80 0.19 1.61
N VAL A 106 13.49 1.29 0.93
CA VAL A 106 12.15 1.65 0.49
C VAL A 106 11.99 1.33 -1.00
N TYR A 107 10.88 0.73 -1.37
CA TYR A 107 10.44 0.59 -2.76
C TYR A 107 9.13 1.33 -2.92
N LEU A 108 9.03 2.18 -3.94
CA LEU A 108 7.82 2.97 -4.20
C LEU A 108 7.58 3.15 -5.70
N GLY A 109 6.31 3.27 -6.06
CA GLY A 109 5.86 3.40 -7.43
C GLY A 109 5.56 4.85 -7.86
N SER A 110 5.86 5.17 -9.13
CA SER A 110 5.37 6.38 -9.79
C SER A 110 4.17 6.04 -10.66
N GLN A 111 3.00 6.59 -10.36
CA GLN A 111 1.69 6.21 -10.90
C GLN A 111 1.42 6.74 -12.32
N ALA A 112 2.38 6.64 -13.23
CA ALA A 112 2.09 6.87 -14.65
C ALA A 112 1.18 5.76 -15.21
N ARG A 113 0.18 6.12 -16.00
CA ARG A 113 -0.74 5.15 -16.61
C ARG A 113 -0.03 4.06 -17.40
N THR A 114 1.09 4.43 -18.03
CA THR A 114 2.06 3.58 -18.74
C THR A 114 3.44 4.16 -18.53
N GLY A 115 4.49 3.33 -18.51
CA GLY A 115 5.86 3.81 -18.32
C GLY A 115 6.16 4.33 -16.92
N GLY A 116 5.40 3.89 -15.92
CA GLY A 116 5.70 4.13 -14.52
C GLY A 116 7.02 3.47 -14.10
N VAL A 117 7.61 3.97 -13.04
CA VAL A 117 8.89 3.47 -12.52
C VAL A 117 8.74 2.98 -11.08
N LEU A 118 9.56 2.01 -10.74
CA LEU A 118 9.84 1.59 -9.37
C LEU A 118 11.13 2.27 -8.92
N VAL A 119 11.06 3.01 -7.83
CA VAL A 119 12.21 3.67 -7.21
C VAL A 119 12.61 2.91 -5.95
N ARG A 120 13.91 2.78 -5.69
CA ARG A 120 14.46 2.35 -4.40
C ARG A 120 15.16 3.53 -3.72
N ILE A 121 14.96 3.64 -2.40
CA ILE A 121 15.73 4.53 -1.53
C ILE A 121 16.46 3.65 -0.52
N ASP A 122 17.78 3.71 -0.52
CA ASP A 122 18.62 2.93 0.37
C ASP A 122 18.69 3.50 1.79
N THR A 123 19.33 2.82 2.70
CA THR A 123 19.44 3.24 4.11
C THR A 123 20.34 4.46 4.33
N ASP A 124 21.19 4.78 3.35
CA ASP A 124 21.98 6.00 3.30
C ASP A 124 21.29 7.16 2.57
N ASP A 125 19.98 6.99 2.29
CA ASP A 125 19.10 7.92 1.58
C ASP A 125 19.46 8.12 0.08
N SER A 126 20.37 7.31 -0.48
CA SER A 126 20.62 7.29 -1.92
C SER A 126 19.42 6.73 -2.70
N VAL A 127 19.18 7.26 -3.90
CA VAL A 127 17.97 6.99 -4.70
C VAL A 127 18.33 6.33 -6.02
N HIS A 128 17.60 5.26 -6.38
CA HIS A 128 17.81 4.50 -7.60
C HIS A 128 16.49 4.20 -8.32
N VAL A 129 16.48 4.28 -9.65
CA VAL A 129 15.38 3.70 -10.45
C VAL A 129 15.67 2.20 -10.60
N SER A 130 14.85 1.37 -9.98
CA SER A 130 15.05 -0.09 -9.93
C SER A 130 14.40 -0.82 -11.10
N ALA A 131 13.24 -0.33 -11.59
CA ALA A 131 12.57 -0.87 -12.76
C ALA A 131 11.72 0.21 -13.46
N GLY A 132 11.43 0.00 -14.72
CA GLY A 132 10.57 0.86 -15.52
C GLY A 132 9.48 0.07 -16.24
N ASP A 133 8.75 0.77 -17.13
CA ASP A 133 7.67 0.21 -17.95
C ASP A 133 6.59 -0.52 -17.13
N LEU A 134 6.19 0.08 -16.00
CA LEU A 134 5.08 -0.36 -15.18
C LEU A 134 3.80 0.43 -15.53
N ASP A 135 2.66 -0.25 -15.47
CA ASP A 135 1.35 0.31 -15.84
C ASP A 135 0.57 0.73 -14.59
N PHE A 136 0.83 1.93 -14.10
CA PHE A 136 0.28 2.49 -12.86
C PHE A 136 0.67 1.63 -11.64
N PRO A 137 1.98 1.58 -11.29
CA PRO A 137 2.42 0.86 -10.10
C PRO A 137 1.76 1.45 -8.84
N ASN A 138 1.11 0.60 -8.07
CA ASN A 138 0.33 0.95 -6.90
C ASN A 138 0.78 0.11 -5.69
N GLY A 139 -0.12 -0.57 -4.99
CA GLY A 139 0.20 -1.39 -3.85
C GLY A 139 1.37 -2.35 -4.09
N MET A 140 2.19 -2.57 -3.07
CA MET A 140 3.30 -3.50 -3.17
C MET A 140 3.58 -4.20 -1.85
N VAL A 141 4.06 -5.44 -1.97
CA VAL A 141 4.43 -6.28 -0.82
C VAL A 141 5.73 -7.02 -1.12
N ILE A 142 6.45 -7.37 -0.07
CA ILE A 142 7.61 -8.28 -0.12
C ILE A 142 7.18 -9.60 0.53
N THR A 143 7.48 -10.73 -0.12
CA THR A 143 7.18 -12.05 0.42
C THR A 143 7.86 -12.31 1.77
N PRO A 144 7.30 -13.21 2.63
CA PRO A 144 7.84 -13.44 3.98
C PRO A 144 9.31 -13.87 4.03
N ASP A 145 9.81 -14.51 2.98
CA ASP A 145 11.22 -14.91 2.83
C ASP A 145 12.14 -13.75 2.39
N GLY A 146 11.55 -12.57 2.11
CA GLY A 146 12.27 -11.39 1.64
C GLY A 146 12.76 -11.47 0.17
N GLY A 147 12.49 -12.57 -0.53
CA GLY A 147 13.08 -12.85 -1.85
C GLY A 147 12.28 -12.35 -3.05
N THR A 148 11.04 -11.87 -2.86
CA THR A 148 10.20 -11.42 -3.98
C THR A 148 9.47 -10.13 -3.63
N LEU A 149 9.62 -9.12 -4.47
CA LEU A 149 8.79 -7.92 -4.47
C LEU A 149 7.64 -8.11 -5.46
N ILE A 150 6.39 -7.93 -5.01
CA ILE A 150 5.20 -7.99 -5.84
C ILE A 150 4.58 -6.59 -5.91
N VAL A 151 4.31 -6.12 -7.11
CA VAL A 151 3.77 -4.79 -7.42
C VAL A 151 2.44 -4.92 -8.14
N ALA A 152 1.42 -4.21 -7.67
CA ALA A 152 0.15 -4.05 -8.38
C ALA A 152 0.34 -3.09 -9.56
N GLU A 153 -0.05 -3.53 -10.76
CA GLU A 153 -0.14 -2.67 -11.95
C GLU A 153 -1.63 -2.43 -12.25
N SER A 154 -2.19 -1.35 -11.69
CA SER A 154 -3.64 -1.10 -11.67
C SER A 154 -4.22 -0.99 -13.08
N THR A 155 -3.56 -0.27 -13.99
CA THR A 155 -4.04 -0.09 -15.38
C THR A 155 -3.96 -1.38 -16.20
N ALA A 156 -2.95 -2.22 -15.94
CA ALA A 156 -2.78 -3.51 -16.60
C ALA A 156 -3.65 -4.61 -15.99
N ARG A 157 -4.23 -4.40 -14.82
CA ARG A 157 -4.99 -5.41 -14.06
C ARG A 157 -4.20 -6.68 -13.80
N ARG A 158 -2.97 -6.51 -13.33
CA ARG A 158 -2.07 -7.63 -13.00
C ARG A 158 -1.24 -7.35 -11.76
N LEU A 159 -0.66 -8.40 -11.20
CA LEU A 159 0.41 -8.33 -10.23
C LEU A 159 1.71 -8.76 -10.92
N THR A 160 2.74 -7.94 -10.79
CA THR A 160 4.08 -8.21 -11.34
C THR A 160 5.04 -8.50 -10.20
N ALA A 161 5.80 -9.58 -10.31
CA ALA A 161 6.80 -9.97 -9.33
C ALA A 161 8.21 -9.72 -9.85
N PHE A 162 9.10 -9.36 -8.94
CA PHE A 162 10.55 -9.27 -9.16
C PHE A 162 11.26 -10.12 -8.12
N THR A 163 12.32 -10.79 -8.50
CA THR A 163 13.28 -11.35 -7.55
C THR A 163 14.00 -10.21 -6.88
N LEU A 164 14.09 -10.25 -5.55
CA LEU A 164 14.76 -9.25 -4.73
C LEU A 164 16.02 -9.90 -4.15
N ASP A 165 17.20 -9.36 -4.49
CA ASP A 165 18.45 -9.88 -3.98
C ASP A 165 18.89 -9.23 -2.65
N GLU A 166 19.97 -9.74 -2.07
CA GLU A 166 20.51 -9.24 -0.79
C GLU A 166 20.98 -7.78 -0.87
N ALA A 167 21.39 -7.30 -2.06
CA ALA A 167 21.77 -5.91 -2.28
C ALA A 167 20.57 -4.98 -2.43
N GLY A 168 19.34 -5.54 -2.58
CA GLY A 168 18.12 -4.80 -2.81
C GLY A 168 17.83 -4.52 -4.27
N ASP A 169 18.59 -5.10 -5.19
CA ASP A 169 18.31 -4.98 -6.61
C ASP A 169 17.18 -5.92 -7.03
N VAL A 170 16.35 -5.45 -7.97
CA VAL A 170 15.22 -6.23 -8.49
C VAL A 170 15.58 -6.85 -9.84
N HIS A 171 15.28 -8.13 -9.99
CA HIS A 171 15.61 -8.92 -11.17
C HIS A 171 14.41 -9.78 -11.62
N ASP A 172 14.55 -10.49 -12.73
CA ASP A 172 13.65 -11.56 -13.16
C ASP A 172 12.17 -11.15 -13.11
N ARG A 173 11.84 -9.98 -13.72
CA ARG A 173 10.45 -9.52 -13.84
C ARG A 173 9.59 -10.60 -14.45
N ARG A 174 8.51 -10.96 -13.75
CA ARG A 174 7.55 -11.98 -14.18
C ARG A 174 6.13 -11.59 -13.76
N VAL A 175 5.14 -12.13 -14.43
CA VAL A 175 3.75 -11.91 -14.05
C VAL A 175 3.39 -12.86 -12.92
N PHE A 176 2.98 -12.34 -11.77
CA PHE A 176 2.52 -13.11 -10.62
C PHE A 176 1.06 -13.54 -10.78
N ALA A 177 0.19 -12.62 -11.20
CA ALA A 177 -1.21 -12.87 -11.52
C ALA A 177 -1.65 -11.93 -12.65
N ASP A 178 -2.37 -12.43 -13.65
CA ASP A 178 -2.84 -11.67 -14.81
C ASP A 178 -4.36 -11.77 -14.98
N GLY A 179 -4.93 -10.81 -15.71
CA GLY A 179 -6.36 -10.81 -16.04
C GLY A 179 -7.27 -10.65 -14.82
N LEU A 180 -6.86 -9.84 -13.86
CA LEU A 180 -7.66 -9.56 -12.67
C LEU A 180 -8.99 -8.89 -13.04
N ASP A 181 -10.06 -9.20 -12.32
CA ASP A 181 -11.41 -8.67 -12.59
C ASP A 181 -11.54 -7.15 -12.39
N GLY A 182 -10.63 -6.54 -11.64
CA GLY A 182 -10.59 -5.09 -11.40
C GLY A 182 -9.16 -4.56 -11.27
N PRO A 183 -8.98 -3.24 -11.25
CA PRO A 183 -7.69 -2.64 -10.97
C PRO A 183 -7.23 -3.05 -9.56
N PRO A 184 -6.04 -3.69 -9.40
CA PRO A 184 -5.46 -3.94 -8.10
C PRO A 184 -4.92 -2.63 -7.50
N ASP A 185 -5.08 -2.47 -6.17
CA ASP A 185 -4.67 -1.30 -5.41
C ASP A 185 -3.80 -1.72 -4.22
N GLY A 186 -4.01 -1.19 -3.02
CA GLY A 186 -3.23 -1.53 -1.85
C GLY A 186 -3.30 -3.03 -1.49
N MET A 187 -2.19 -3.56 -0.99
CA MET A 187 -2.00 -4.99 -0.75
C MET A 187 -1.41 -5.30 0.63
N ALA A 188 -1.64 -6.53 1.09
CA ALA A 188 -0.97 -7.13 2.25
C ALA A 188 -0.62 -8.60 1.95
N VAL A 189 0.53 -9.07 2.42
CA VAL A 189 0.95 -10.47 2.29
C VAL A 189 0.75 -11.22 3.60
N ASP A 190 0.38 -12.49 3.52
CA ASP A 190 0.28 -13.37 4.69
C ASP A 190 1.46 -14.35 4.80
N ALA A 191 1.56 -15.04 5.94
CA ALA A 191 2.64 -15.97 6.24
C ALA A 191 2.74 -17.17 5.27
N ALA A 192 1.70 -17.47 4.52
CA ALA A 192 1.69 -18.52 3.49
C ALA A 192 2.03 -17.98 2.07
N GLY A 193 2.37 -16.68 1.97
CA GLY A 193 2.69 -16.03 0.70
C GLY A 193 1.45 -15.67 -0.14
N GLY A 194 0.25 -15.77 0.42
CA GLY A 194 -0.97 -15.28 -0.20
C GLY A 194 -1.02 -13.76 -0.13
N VAL A 195 -1.46 -13.10 -1.20
CA VAL A 195 -1.54 -11.65 -1.30
C VAL A 195 -3.00 -11.23 -1.24
N TRP A 196 -3.36 -10.49 -0.19
CA TRP A 196 -4.62 -9.77 -0.12
C TRP A 196 -4.51 -8.50 -0.96
N VAL A 197 -5.46 -8.31 -1.86
CA VAL A 197 -5.45 -7.23 -2.86
C VAL A 197 -6.77 -6.49 -2.81
N ALA A 198 -6.72 -5.19 -2.67
CA ALA A 198 -7.87 -4.33 -2.89
C ALA A 198 -8.22 -4.31 -4.39
N MET A 199 -9.37 -4.83 -4.75
CA MET A 199 -9.89 -4.87 -6.13
C MET A 199 -10.85 -3.69 -6.33
N THR A 200 -10.30 -2.52 -6.67
CA THR A 200 -10.95 -1.22 -6.56
C THR A 200 -12.34 -1.17 -7.18
N LEU A 201 -12.47 -1.40 -8.47
CA LEU A 201 -13.75 -1.34 -9.19
C LEU A 201 -14.55 -2.66 -9.13
N ALA A 202 -14.00 -3.68 -8.50
CA ALA A 202 -14.72 -4.92 -8.23
C ALA A 202 -15.36 -4.95 -6.82
N HIS A 203 -15.19 -3.89 -6.03
CA HIS A 203 -15.83 -3.67 -4.73
C HIS A 203 -15.54 -4.77 -3.71
N ARG A 204 -14.32 -5.27 -3.66
CA ARG A 204 -13.92 -6.39 -2.77
C ARG A 204 -12.43 -6.45 -2.54
N PHE A 205 -12.05 -7.27 -1.57
CA PHE A 205 -10.68 -7.73 -1.38
C PHE A 205 -10.59 -9.22 -1.74
N ASP A 206 -9.65 -9.56 -2.60
CA ASP A 206 -9.36 -10.94 -2.99
C ASP A 206 -8.02 -11.37 -2.39
N ARG A 207 -7.95 -12.61 -1.86
CA ARG A 207 -6.68 -13.25 -1.51
C ARG A 207 -6.20 -14.09 -2.69
N ILE A 208 -5.04 -13.74 -3.22
CA ILE A 208 -4.51 -14.30 -4.46
C ILE A 208 -3.26 -15.13 -4.17
N LEU A 209 -3.23 -16.35 -4.71
CA LEU A 209 -2.02 -17.17 -4.87
C LEU A 209 -1.64 -17.19 -6.34
N GLY A 210 -0.45 -16.69 -6.68
CA GLY A 210 0.11 -16.74 -8.01
C GLY A 210 1.19 -17.81 -8.13
N ASP A 211 1.36 -18.37 -9.30
CA ASP A 211 2.38 -19.39 -9.59
C ASP A 211 3.63 -18.83 -10.29
N GLY A 212 3.66 -17.50 -10.53
CA GLY A 212 4.75 -16.84 -11.22
C GLY A 212 4.72 -16.95 -12.74
N THR A 213 3.71 -17.62 -13.31
CA THR A 213 3.49 -17.75 -14.76
C THR A 213 2.36 -16.85 -15.26
N GLY A 214 1.71 -16.11 -14.35
CA GLY A 214 0.52 -15.32 -14.60
C GLY A 214 -0.79 -16.03 -14.24
N VAL A 215 -0.74 -17.33 -14.02
CA VAL A 215 -1.89 -18.10 -13.52
C VAL A 215 -2.03 -17.84 -12.01
N HIS A 216 -3.25 -17.61 -11.57
CA HIS A 216 -3.54 -17.35 -10.18
C HIS A 216 -4.81 -18.05 -9.70
N THR A 217 -4.93 -18.18 -8.39
CA THR A 217 -6.13 -18.68 -7.72
C THR A 217 -6.58 -17.67 -6.67
N VAL A 218 -7.85 -17.29 -6.70
CA VAL A 218 -8.49 -16.56 -5.61
C VAL A 218 -8.96 -17.57 -4.59
N THR A 219 -8.34 -17.55 -3.40
CA THR A 219 -8.64 -18.54 -2.33
C THR A 219 -9.66 -18.02 -1.34
N ASP A 220 -9.69 -16.70 -1.12
CA ASP A 220 -10.59 -16.04 -0.19
C ASP A 220 -11.06 -14.71 -0.78
N ARG A 221 -12.24 -14.27 -0.32
CA ARG A 221 -12.87 -13.04 -0.81
C ARG A 221 -13.66 -12.35 0.30
N ILE A 222 -13.55 -11.03 0.34
CA ILE A 222 -14.34 -10.16 1.21
C ILE A 222 -15.05 -9.15 0.33
N GLU A 223 -16.35 -9.33 0.14
CA GLU A 223 -17.19 -8.40 -0.62
C GLU A 223 -17.49 -7.16 0.21
N LEU A 224 -17.48 -6.01 -0.44
CA LEU A 224 -17.88 -4.72 0.14
C LEU A 224 -19.22 -4.30 -0.45
N ASP A 225 -20.20 -4.02 0.41
CA ASP A 225 -21.55 -3.60 -0.02
C ASP A 225 -21.51 -2.22 -0.69
N GLY A 226 -21.30 -2.21 -2.00
CA GLY A 226 -21.25 -1.02 -2.84
C GLY A 226 -20.08 -0.05 -2.59
N ARG A 227 -19.10 -0.44 -1.77
CA ARG A 227 -17.94 0.39 -1.48
C ARG A 227 -16.73 -0.06 -2.30
N THR A 228 -15.89 0.89 -2.62
CA THR A 228 -14.64 0.68 -3.34
C THR A 228 -13.53 0.26 -2.36
N ALA A 229 -12.87 -0.85 -2.65
CA ALA A 229 -11.69 -1.28 -1.91
C ALA A 229 -10.47 -0.43 -2.32
N ILE A 230 -9.70 0.07 -1.36
CA ILE A 230 -8.57 0.98 -1.62
C ILE A 230 -7.26 0.38 -1.12
N SER A 231 -7.16 0.04 0.16
CA SER A 231 -5.92 -0.48 0.74
C SER A 231 -6.22 -1.44 1.88
N CYS A 232 -5.29 -2.34 2.18
CA CYS A 232 -5.40 -3.23 3.33
C CYS A 232 -4.06 -3.42 4.05
N ALA A 233 -4.15 -3.80 5.31
CA ALA A 233 -3.02 -4.23 6.13
C ALA A 233 -3.40 -5.46 6.93
N LEU A 234 -2.44 -6.34 7.18
CA LEU A 234 -2.62 -7.54 8.00
C LEU A 234 -1.81 -7.42 9.29
N GLY A 235 -2.42 -7.78 10.42
CA GLY A 235 -1.79 -7.66 11.73
C GLY A 235 -2.76 -7.94 12.87
N GLY A 236 -2.73 -7.13 13.93
CA GLY A 236 -3.57 -7.29 15.12
C GLY A 236 -2.97 -8.22 16.19
N PRO A 237 -3.66 -8.49 17.30
CA PRO A 237 -3.11 -9.22 18.44
C PRO A 237 -2.65 -10.66 18.14
N GLU A 238 -3.25 -11.31 17.15
CA GLU A 238 -2.93 -12.68 16.72
C GLU A 238 -2.37 -12.69 15.28
N ASP A 239 -1.99 -11.50 14.78
CA ASP A 239 -1.56 -11.27 13.39
C ASP A 239 -2.59 -11.74 12.35
N ARG A 240 -3.85 -11.89 12.73
CA ARG A 240 -4.95 -12.42 11.91
C ARG A 240 -6.05 -11.41 11.61
N THR A 241 -5.83 -10.15 11.89
CA THR A 241 -6.78 -9.10 11.56
C THR A 241 -6.41 -8.45 10.24
N LEU A 242 -7.26 -8.58 9.24
CA LEU A 242 -7.15 -7.82 8.01
C LEU A 242 -7.92 -6.51 8.16
N PHE A 243 -7.21 -5.41 8.08
CA PHE A 243 -7.73 -4.05 8.11
C PHE A 243 -8.03 -3.61 6.69
N LEU A 244 -9.21 -3.02 6.47
CA LEU A 244 -9.77 -2.75 5.16
C LEU A 244 -10.09 -1.26 5.03
N LEU A 245 -9.34 -0.53 4.22
CA LEU A 245 -9.68 0.83 3.83
C LEU A 245 -10.60 0.80 2.61
N SER A 246 -11.74 1.47 2.72
CA SER A 246 -12.71 1.55 1.66
C SER A 246 -13.34 2.94 1.57
N SER A 247 -13.81 3.30 0.36
CA SER A 247 -14.49 4.55 0.09
C SER A 247 -15.77 4.32 -0.71
N THR A 248 -16.57 5.35 -0.92
CA THR A 248 -17.75 5.30 -1.80
C THR A 248 -17.40 5.61 -3.25
N GLU A 249 -16.13 5.97 -3.53
CA GLU A 249 -15.67 6.40 -4.85
C GLU A 249 -14.20 5.95 -5.04
N ALA A 250 -13.85 5.57 -6.26
CA ALA A 250 -12.50 5.19 -6.64
C ALA A 250 -11.60 6.38 -7.02
N TYR A 251 -12.22 7.51 -7.33
CA TYR A 251 -11.50 8.69 -7.81
C TYR A 251 -11.42 9.74 -6.70
N PRO A 252 -10.24 9.95 -6.06
CA PRO A 252 -10.12 10.86 -4.92
C PRO A 252 -10.71 12.24 -5.16
N GLN A 253 -10.55 12.80 -6.36
CA GLN A 253 -11.01 14.15 -6.72
C GLN A 253 -12.53 14.32 -6.54
N ARG A 254 -13.30 13.23 -6.58
CA ARG A 254 -14.76 13.27 -6.36
C ARG A 254 -15.15 13.25 -4.88
N LEU A 255 -14.19 13.06 -4.00
CA LEU A 255 -14.37 13.00 -2.55
C LEU A 255 -13.92 14.27 -1.83
N ILE A 256 -13.42 15.27 -2.55
CA ILE A 256 -12.99 16.54 -1.96
C ILE A 256 -14.11 17.16 -1.11
N GLY A 257 -13.81 17.43 0.15
CA GLY A 257 -14.76 17.99 1.12
C GLY A 257 -15.79 17.00 1.66
N THR A 258 -15.60 15.69 1.41
CA THR A 258 -16.41 14.62 2.02
C THR A 258 -15.63 13.89 3.11
N THR A 259 -16.31 13.01 3.85
CA THR A 259 -15.72 12.12 4.86
C THR A 259 -16.31 10.71 4.71
N LEU A 260 -16.26 10.19 3.49
CA LEU A 260 -16.97 8.97 3.10
C LEU A 260 -16.10 7.69 3.12
N SER A 261 -14.82 7.82 3.48
CA SER A 261 -13.95 6.68 3.69
C SER A 261 -14.11 6.09 5.09
N ARG A 262 -13.80 4.82 5.23
CA ARG A 262 -13.82 4.11 6.50
C ARG A 262 -12.75 3.03 6.57
N LEU A 263 -12.38 2.70 7.80
CA LEU A 263 -11.54 1.59 8.17
C LEU A 263 -12.40 0.52 8.84
N ASP A 264 -12.39 -0.68 8.28
CA ASP A 264 -13.03 -1.86 8.84
C ASP A 264 -11.97 -2.91 9.21
N ALA A 265 -12.34 -3.90 10.00
CA ALA A 265 -11.51 -5.05 10.36
C ALA A 265 -12.27 -6.35 10.19
N VAL A 266 -11.56 -7.40 9.80
CA VAL A 266 -12.09 -8.76 9.69
C VAL A 266 -11.02 -9.77 10.08
N MET A 267 -11.41 -10.83 10.79
CA MET A 267 -10.50 -11.94 11.12
C MET A 267 -10.34 -12.86 9.91
N VAL A 268 -9.09 -13.25 9.63
CA VAL A 268 -8.71 -14.17 8.56
C VAL A 268 -7.98 -15.39 9.13
N ASP A 269 -7.91 -16.46 8.34
CA ASP A 269 -7.38 -17.75 8.85
C ASP A 269 -5.84 -17.78 8.85
N ILE A 270 -5.19 -17.08 7.91
CA ILE A 270 -3.73 -17.07 7.78
C ILE A 270 -3.19 -15.75 8.34
N PRO A 271 -2.24 -15.82 9.30
CA PRO A 271 -1.70 -14.60 9.93
C PRO A 271 -0.75 -13.81 9.02
N ALA A 272 -0.40 -12.60 9.45
CA ALA A 272 0.73 -11.86 8.90
C ALA A 272 2.06 -12.64 9.07
N PRO A 273 3.08 -12.34 8.29
CA PRO A 273 4.39 -12.98 8.36
C PRO A 273 5.08 -12.79 9.70
#